data_308f65bbede8d184d674c9ee468e1ca4
#
_entry.id   308f65bbede8d184d674c9ee468e1ca4
#
_cell.length_a   1.000
_cell.length_b   1.000
_cell.length_c   1.000
_cell.angle_alpha   90.00
_cell.angle_beta   90.00
_cell.angle_gamma   90.00
#
_symmetry.space_group_name_H-M   'P 1'
#
loop_
_entity.id
_entity.type
_entity.pdbx_description
1 polymer ?
#
loop_
_entity_poly.entity_id
_entity_poly.type
_entity_poly.pdbx_seq_one_letter_code
_entity_poly.pdbx_strand_id
1 'polypeptide(L)'
;FRLLGGYRDRIPCYKSGGNLESVAEYVADAILAKEEGFFGYKDHCFRGPQTTIAVARAVRAAVGPDFHLMHDAVQAYDYVDAIRVGRVLQEEDYFWFEEPLRDYDTMGLKQLSDALDLPIAATEYLPGSIYSTSQLIAQQTVDIVRASVPWRGGITDMIKIARLAEAFGVNCEITSVGAMNGFVHAQVIGAIRNC
;
A
#
# COMPACT_ATOMS: atom_id res chain seq x y z
N PHE A 1 22.23 -2.82 2.23
CA PHE A 1 21.80 -1.64 1.45
C PHE A 1 22.98 -0.90 0.80
N ARG A 2 24.16 -0.83 1.44
CA ARG A 2 25.34 -0.11 0.91
C ARG A 2 25.78 -0.61 -0.47
N LEU A 3 25.78 -1.94 -0.70
CA LEU A 3 26.10 -2.54 -2.01
C LEU A 3 25.07 -2.19 -3.10
N LEU A 4 23.86 -1.80 -2.71
CA LEU A 4 22.75 -1.43 -3.61
C LEU A 4 22.66 0.08 -3.88
N GLY A 5 23.51 0.89 -3.24
CA GLY A 5 23.56 2.34 -3.44
C GLY A 5 23.39 3.19 -2.17
N GLY A 6 22.80 2.66 -1.11
CA GLY A 6 22.73 3.29 0.22
C GLY A 6 22.15 4.69 0.25
N TYR A 7 20.81 4.82 0.17
CA TYR A 7 20.16 6.13 0.15
C TYR A 7 19.81 6.66 1.55
N ARG A 8 19.28 5.78 2.43
CA ARG A 8 18.85 6.14 3.80
C ARG A 8 19.28 5.10 4.82
N ASP A 9 19.46 5.53 6.06
CA ASP A 9 19.80 4.67 7.21
C ASP A 9 18.66 4.53 8.22
N ARG A 10 17.57 5.29 8.01
CA ARG A 10 16.32 5.23 8.79
C ARG A 10 15.13 5.12 7.85
N ILE A 11 14.17 4.29 8.22
CA ILE A 11 12.97 4.00 7.45
C ILE A 11 11.77 4.34 8.35
N PRO A 12 10.90 5.29 7.94
CA PRO A 12 9.62 5.47 8.63
C PRO A 12 8.81 4.18 8.50
N CYS A 13 8.18 3.78 9.60
CA CYS A 13 7.39 2.55 9.62
C CYS A 13 5.95 2.86 10.02
N TYR A 14 4.99 2.24 9.32
CA TYR A 14 3.60 2.20 9.76
C TYR A 14 3.30 0.84 10.38
N LYS A 15 2.32 0.79 11.28
CA LYS A 15 1.80 -0.45 11.82
C LYS A 15 0.81 -1.05 10.83
N SER A 16 1.04 -2.29 10.44
CA SER A 16 0.11 -3.07 9.62
C SER A 16 -0.77 -3.91 10.54
N GLY A 17 -2.02 -3.53 10.71
CA GLY A 17 -3.02 -4.26 11.47
C GLY A 17 -3.58 -5.46 10.72
N GLY A 18 -4.33 -6.32 11.41
CA GLY A 18 -5.00 -7.47 10.83
C GLY A 18 -6.43 -7.18 10.35
N ASN A 19 -7.12 -8.25 9.94
CA ASN A 19 -8.56 -8.23 9.74
C ASN A 19 -9.26 -8.52 11.09
N LEU A 20 -9.65 -7.44 11.79
CA LEU A 20 -10.18 -7.49 13.14
C LEU A 20 -11.71 -7.72 13.14
N GLU A 21 -12.28 -8.09 14.30
CA GLU A 21 -13.67 -8.52 14.38
C GLU A 21 -14.66 -7.34 14.45
N SER A 22 -14.25 -6.20 15.02
CA SER A 22 -15.13 -5.06 15.27
C SER A 22 -14.46 -3.72 14.95
N VAL A 23 -15.28 -2.71 14.68
CA VAL A 23 -14.83 -1.32 14.49
C VAL A 23 -14.03 -0.83 15.71
N ALA A 24 -14.47 -1.21 16.93
CA ALA A 24 -13.79 -0.80 18.16
C ALA A 24 -12.36 -1.36 18.25
N GLU A 25 -12.12 -2.57 17.77
CA GLU A 25 -10.77 -3.15 17.74
C GLU A 25 -9.86 -2.44 16.75
N TYR A 26 -10.35 -2.05 15.56
CA TYR A 26 -9.59 -1.23 14.61
C TYR A 26 -9.22 0.13 15.21
N VAL A 27 -10.16 0.77 15.89
CA VAL A 27 -9.93 2.04 16.59
C VAL A 27 -8.85 1.89 17.67
N ALA A 28 -8.96 0.86 18.52
CA ALA A 28 -7.98 0.61 19.57
C ALA A 28 -6.57 0.34 18.99
N ASP A 29 -6.48 -0.45 17.92
CA ASP A 29 -5.21 -0.80 17.26
C ASP A 29 -4.56 0.42 16.60
N ALA A 30 -5.34 1.31 15.98
CA ALA A 30 -4.86 2.55 15.39
C ALA A 30 -4.39 3.57 16.45
N ILE A 31 -5.10 3.68 17.58
CA ILE A 31 -4.67 4.52 18.72
C ILE A 31 -3.33 4.01 19.25
N LEU A 32 -3.21 2.70 19.46
CA LEU A 32 -1.98 2.08 19.93
C LEU A 32 -0.82 2.34 18.96
N ALA A 33 -1.05 2.24 17.64
CA ALA A 33 -0.04 2.55 16.63
C ALA A 33 0.47 4.00 16.75
N LYS A 34 -0.45 4.94 16.99
CA LYS A 34 -0.10 6.35 17.19
C LYS A 34 0.70 6.58 18.48
N GLU A 35 0.28 5.94 19.58
CA GLU A 35 0.97 6.02 20.89
C GLU A 35 2.37 5.40 20.85
N GLU A 36 2.55 4.32 20.09
CA GLU A 36 3.85 3.67 19.86
C GLU A 36 4.78 4.48 18.93
N GLY A 37 4.30 5.57 18.34
CA GLY A 37 5.09 6.48 17.52
C GLY A 37 5.31 6.00 16.09
N PHE A 38 4.47 5.12 15.56
CA PHE A 38 4.48 4.77 14.14
C PHE A 38 4.13 5.99 13.28
N PHE A 39 4.65 5.99 12.05
CA PHE A 39 4.33 6.99 11.03
C PHE A 39 2.84 6.99 10.63
N GLY A 40 2.22 5.81 10.65
CA GLY A 40 0.82 5.63 10.28
C GLY A 40 0.30 4.25 10.67
N TYR A 41 -0.94 4.01 10.30
CA TYR A 41 -1.63 2.73 10.52
C TYR A 41 -2.29 2.26 9.23
N LYS A 42 -2.08 0.99 8.87
CA LYS A 42 -2.75 0.33 7.76
C LYS A 42 -3.68 -0.77 8.27
N ASP A 43 -4.97 -0.65 8.01
CA ASP A 43 -5.93 -1.69 8.30
C ASP A 43 -6.07 -2.68 7.13
N HIS A 44 -6.52 -3.91 7.45
CA HIS A 44 -6.88 -4.94 6.48
C HIS A 44 -8.35 -5.32 6.65
N CYS A 45 -9.25 -4.32 6.64
CA CYS A 45 -10.68 -4.57 6.76
C CYS A 45 -11.28 -5.00 5.41
N PHE A 46 -11.39 -6.29 5.16
CA PHE A 46 -12.05 -6.82 3.96
C PHE A 46 -13.38 -7.53 4.26
N ARG A 47 -14.14 -7.02 5.26
CA ARG A 47 -15.46 -7.52 5.68
C ARG A 47 -16.63 -6.90 4.91
N GLY A 48 -16.35 -6.37 3.73
CA GLY A 48 -17.31 -5.70 2.87
C GLY A 48 -17.34 -4.17 3.02
N PRO A 49 -17.86 -3.47 2.00
CA PRO A 49 -17.71 -2.02 1.86
C PRO A 49 -18.33 -1.22 3.01
N GLN A 50 -19.49 -1.64 3.55
CA GLN A 50 -20.13 -0.94 4.67
C GLN A 50 -19.30 -0.98 5.94
N THR A 51 -18.69 -2.14 6.25
CA THR A 51 -17.84 -2.30 7.42
C THR A 51 -16.56 -1.48 7.25
N THR A 52 -15.93 -1.52 6.08
CA THR A 52 -14.74 -0.72 5.79
C THR A 52 -15.01 0.78 5.94
N ILE A 53 -16.14 1.27 5.41
CA ILE A 53 -16.54 2.68 5.54
C ILE A 53 -16.73 3.05 7.02
N ALA A 54 -17.35 2.19 7.81
CA ALA A 54 -17.52 2.43 9.24
C ALA A 54 -16.18 2.47 9.99
N VAL A 55 -15.26 1.55 9.66
CA VAL A 55 -13.90 1.52 10.20
C VAL A 55 -13.14 2.80 9.82
N ALA A 56 -13.14 3.18 8.55
CA ALA A 56 -12.42 4.34 8.07
C ALA A 56 -12.79 5.62 8.83
N ARG A 57 -14.08 5.89 8.96
CA ARG A 57 -14.61 7.06 9.69
C ARG A 57 -14.27 7.02 11.17
N ALA A 58 -14.47 5.86 11.81
CA ALA A 58 -14.23 5.72 13.23
C ALA A 58 -12.75 5.84 13.60
N VAL A 59 -11.86 5.24 12.80
CA VAL A 59 -10.42 5.31 13.00
C VAL A 59 -9.92 6.74 12.80
N ARG A 60 -10.32 7.43 11.71
CA ARG A 60 -9.94 8.83 11.48
C ARG A 60 -10.41 9.76 12.60
N ALA A 61 -11.65 9.60 13.05
CA ALA A 61 -12.18 10.38 14.17
C ALA A 61 -11.39 10.17 15.47
N ALA A 62 -10.85 8.97 15.69
CA ALA A 62 -10.12 8.63 16.90
C ALA A 62 -8.66 9.10 16.87
N VAL A 63 -7.97 8.99 15.74
CA VAL A 63 -6.54 9.33 15.66
C VAL A 63 -6.29 10.78 15.24
N GLY A 64 -7.31 11.49 14.75
CA GLY A 64 -7.21 12.88 14.29
C GLY A 64 -6.60 13.02 12.88
N PRO A 65 -6.50 14.26 12.35
CA PRO A 65 -6.17 14.51 10.95
C PRO A 65 -4.69 14.27 10.60
N ASP A 66 -3.78 14.41 11.55
CA ASP A 66 -2.33 14.42 11.29
C ASP A 66 -1.69 13.04 11.25
N PHE A 67 -2.45 11.95 11.46
CA PHE A 67 -1.92 10.59 11.49
C PHE A 67 -2.22 9.88 10.17
N HIS A 68 -1.19 9.35 9.52
CA HIS A 68 -1.36 8.69 8.22
C HIS A 68 -2.15 7.38 8.35
N LEU A 69 -3.19 7.26 7.55
CA LEU A 69 -4.03 6.07 7.49
C LEU A 69 -3.97 5.45 6.10
N MET A 70 -3.89 4.15 6.05
CA MET A 70 -3.91 3.38 4.81
C MET A 70 -4.92 2.24 4.93
N HIS A 71 -5.52 1.87 3.83
CA HIS A 71 -6.44 0.74 3.78
C HIS A 71 -5.98 -0.27 2.75
N ASP A 72 -5.88 -1.54 3.15
CA ASP A 72 -5.56 -2.67 2.29
C ASP A 72 -6.78 -3.58 2.17
N ALA A 73 -7.38 -3.61 0.99
CA ALA A 73 -8.57 -4.41 0.72
C ALA A 73 -8.27 -5.87 0.37
N VAL A 74 -7.01 -6.24 0.21
CA VAL A 74 -6.59 -7.62 -0.10
C VAL A 74 -7.35 -8.18 -1.32
N GLN A 75 -7.55 -7.34 -2.35
CA GLN A 75 -8.25 -7.69 -3.62
C GLN A 75 -9.72 -8.13 -3.42
N ALA A 76 -10.37 -7.66 -2.37
CA ALA A 76 -11.70 -8.16 -1.98
C ALA A 76 -12.87 -7.50 -2.75
N TYR A 77 -12.65 -6.37 -3.43
CA TYR A 77 -13.74 -5.62 -4.07
C TYR A 77 -13.86 -5.88 -5.56
N ASP A 78 -15.06 -5.66 -6.08
CA ASP A 78 -15.29 -5.30 -7.48
C ASP A 78 -15.14 -3.78 -7.66
N TYR A 79 -15.21 -3.30 -8.90
CA TYR A 79 -15.05 -1.88 -9.20
C TYR A 79 -16.11 -0.99 -8.51
N VAL A 80 -17.37 -1.45 -8.41
CA VAL A 80 -18.47 -0.67 -7.83
C VAL A 80 -18.26 -0.47 -6.33
N ASP A 81 -17.83 -1.51 -5.63
CA ASP A 81 -17.53 -1.41 -4.21
C ASP A 81 -16.22 -0.66 -3.97
N ALA A 82 -15.19 -0.88 -4.79
CA ALA A 82 -13.91 -0.17 -4.68
C ALA A 82 -14.08 1.35 -4.84
N ILE A 83 -14.82 1.84 -5.84
CA ILE A 83 -15.03 3.28 -6.02
C ILE A 83 -15.86 3.89 -4.87
N ARG A 84 -16.83 3.14 -4.33
CA ARG A 84 -17.62 3.58 -3.16
C ARG A 84 -16.76 3.72 -1.90
N VAL A 85 -15.94 2.72 -1.62
CA VAL A 85 -15.00 2.74 -0.49
C VAL A 85 -13.95 3.83 -0.70
N GLY A 86 -13.33 3.88 -1.87
CA GLY A 86 -12.28 4.82 -2.20
C GLY A 86 -12.69 6.29 -2.02
N ARG A 87 -13.93 6.64 -2.38
CA ARG A 87 -14.45 8.01 -2.14
C ARG A 87 -14.52 8.37 -0.66
N VAL A 88 -14.90 7.42 0.20
CA VAL A 88 -14.92 7.65 1.65
C VAL A 88 -13.51 7.73 2.21
N LEU A 89 -12.59 6.85 1.76
CA LEU A 89 -11.19 6.92 2.17
C LEU A 89 -10.57 8.27 1.77
N GLN A 90 -10.91 8.79 0.58
CA GLN A 90 -10.49 10.12 0.14
C GLN A 90 -11.08 11.24 1.01
N GLU A 91 -12.38 11.19 1.34
CA GLU A 91 -13.04 12.13 2.27
C GLU A 91 -12.38 12.15 3.66
N GLU A 92 -11.92 10.99 4.12
CA GLU A 92 -11.26 10.79 5.40
C GLU A 92 -9.73 10.99 5.33
N ASP A 93 -9.20 11.52 4.23
CA ASP A 93 -7.78 11.84 4.01
C ASP A 93 -6.85 10.65 4.28
N TYR A 94 -7.17 9.48 3.71
CA TYR A 94 -6.30 8.32 3.72
C TYR A 94 -5.10 8.55 2.81
N PHE A 95 -3.95 7.97 3.17
CA PHE A 95 -2.68 8.17 2.48
C PHE A 95 -2.58 7.36 1.19
N TRP A 96 -3.12 6.13 1.18
CA TRP A 96 -3.38 5.32 -0.03
C TRP A 96 -4.47 4.27 0.20
N PHE A 97 -4.98 3.77 -0.92
CA PHE A 97 -5.87 2.62 -1.01
C PHE A 97 -5.14 1.46 -1.68
N GLU A 98 -4.84 0.38 -0.91
CA GLU A 98 -4.02 -0.75 -1.34
C GLU A 98 -4.88 -1.92 -1.81
N GLU A 99 -4.45 -2.54 -2.91
CA GLU A 99 -5.04 -3.77 -3.47
C GLU A 99 -6.58 -3.75 -3.51
N PRO A 100 -7.22 -2.69 -4.04
CA PRO A 100 -8.69 -2.62 -4.08
C PRO A 100 -9.31 -3.69 -4.95
N LEU A 101 -8.70 -3.96 -6.09
CA LEU A 101 -9.13 -4.91 -7.11
C LEU A 101 -8.06 -6.00 -7.31
N ARG A 102 -8.41 -7.02 -8.07
CA ARG A 102 -7.45 -8.05 -8.44
C ARG A 102 -6.36 -7.49 -9.35
N ASP A 103 -5.12 -7.89 -9.16
CA ASP A 103 -3.95 -7.42 -9.90
C ASP A 103 -4.06 -7.58 -11.42
N TYR A 104 -4.79 -8.58 -11.89
CA TYR A 104 -5.01 -8.81 -13.33
C TYR A 104 -6.13 -7.92 -13.92
N ASP A 105 -6.93 -7.26 -13.10
CA ASP A 105 -7.91 -6.26 -13.56
C ASP A 105 -7.25 -4.90 -13.77
N THR A 106 -6.33 -4.85 -14.69
CA THR A 106 -5.54 -3.64 -14.99
C THR A 106 -6.40 -2.50 -15.52
N MET A 107 -7.51 -2.81 -16.20
CA MET A 107 -8.45 -1.80 -16.67
C MET A 107 -9.24 -1.19 -15.51
N GLY A 108 -9.73 -2.01 -14.59
CA GLY A 108 -10.43 -1.55 -13.41
C GLY A 108 -9.52 -0.72 -12.48
N LEU A 109 -8.28 -1.16 -12.26
CA LEU A 109 -7.28 -0.40 -11.50
C LEU A 109 -7.00 0.97 -12.13
N LYS A 110 -6.83 1.03 -13.46
CA LYS A 110 -6.63 2.29 -14.17
C LYS A 110 -7.84 3.23 -14.04
N GLN A 111 -9.05 2.70 -14.23
CA GLN A 111 -10.27 3.47 -14.07
C GLN A 111 -10.45 4.00 -12.64
N LEU A 112 -10.06 3.21 -11.64
CA LEU A 112 -10.13 3.60 -10.24
C LEU A 112 -9.12 4.72 -9.91
N SER A 113 -7.86 4.58 -10.37
CA SER A 113 -6.82 5.60 -10.23
C SER A 113 -7.22 6.91 -10.93
N ASP A 114 -7.83 6.85 -12.12
CA ASP A 114 -8.31 8.05 -12.82
C ASP A 114 -9.52 8.73 -12.15
N ALA A 115 -10.29 7.99 -11.34
CA ALA A 115 -11.52 8.47 -10.72
C ALA A 115 -11.39 8.99 -9.28
N LEU A 116 -10.26 8.74 -8.65
CA LEU A 116 -9.95 9.11 -7.27
C LEU A 116 -8.70 9.98 -7.21
N ASP A 117 -8.70 11.00 -6.35
CA ASP A 117 -7.48 11.74 -5.99
C ASP A 117 -6.65 10.99 -4.94
N LEU A 118 -7.23 9.96 -4.31
CA LEU A 118 -6.56 9.07 -3.38
C LEU A 118 -5.62 8.11 -4.13
N PRO A 119 -4.32 8.05 -3.82
CA PRO A 119 -3.40 7.16 -4.50
C PRO A 119 -3.79 5.68 -4.40
N ILE A 120 -3.77 4.98 -5.52
CA ILE A 120 -3.98 3.54 -5.61
C ILE A 120 -2.63 2.82 -5.56
N ALA A 121 -2.44 2.00 -4.51
CA ALA A 121 -1.27 1.13 -4.37
C ALA A 121 -1.67 -0.31 -4.74
N ALA A 122 -1.03 -0.88 -5.74
CA ALA A 122 -1.35 -2.26 -6.15
C ALA A 122 -0.18 -2.94 -6.85
N THR A 123 -0.42 -4.18 -7.30
CA THR A 123 0.52 -5.04 -8.03
C THR A 123 1.40 -5.93 -7.15
N GLU A 124 1.06 -6.12 -5.88
CA GLU A 124 1.85 -6.95 -4.96
C GLU A 124 2.02 -8.39 -5.47
N TYR A 125 0.94 -8.99 -5.98
CA TYR A 125 0.90 -10.38 -6.44
C TYR A 125 0.97 -10.52 -7.96
N LEU A 126 1.12 -9.43 -8.71
CA LEU A 126 1.14 -9.46 -10.16
C LEU A 126 2.26 -10.37 -10.70
N PRO A 127 1.96 -11.41 -11.47
CA PRO A 127 2.97 -12.29 -12.04
C PRO A 127 3.78 -11.58 -13.15
N GLY A 128 4.94 -12.14 -13.51
CA GLY A 128 5.77 -11.63 -14.61
C GLY A 128 6.85 -10.63 -14.22
N SER A 129 7.09 -10.42 -12.92
CA SER A 129 8.19 -9.61 -12.39
C SER A 129 8.26 -8.21 -13.03
N ILE A 130 9.45 -7.77 -13.45
CA ILE A 130 9.66 -6.46 -14.07
C ILE A 130 8.88 -6.28 -15.38
N TYR A 131 8.64 -7.34 -16.13
CA TYR A 131 8.04 -7.25 -17.47
C TYR A 131 6.58 -6.81 -17.41
N SER A 132 5.77 -7.37 -16.50
CA SER A 132 4.39 -6.95 -16.30
C SER A 132 4.32 -5.60 -15.57
N THR A 133 5.13 -5.39 -14.53
CA THR A 133 5.16 -4.14 -13.76
C THR A 133 5.55 -2.95 -14.65
N SER A 134 6.47 -3.13 -15.60
CA SER A 134 6.88 -2.06 -16.50
C SER A 134 5.76 -1.53 -17.37
N GLN A 135 4.87 -2.40 -17.83
CA GLN A 135 3.70 -2.01 -18.62
C GLN A 135 2.71 -1.18 -17.78
N LEU A 136 2.47 -1.60 -16.53
CA LEU A 136 1.55 -0.87 -15.63
C LEU A 136 2.09 0.51 -15.26
N ILE A 137 3.39 0.62 -15.01
CA ILE A 137 4.05 1.92 -14.76
C ILE A 137 3.91 2.82 -15.99
N ALA A 138 4.25 2.32 -17.19
CA ALA A 138 4.19 3.10 -18.42
C ALA A 138 2.77 3.54 -18.79
N GLN A 139 1.76 2.78 -18.43
CA GLN A 139 0.34 3.07 -18.65
C GLN A 139 -0.28 3.89 -17.51
N GLN A 140 0.47 4.18 -16.45
CA GLN A 140 -0.03 4.86 -15.25
C GLN A 140 -1.27 4.16 -14.68
N THR A 141 -1.22 2.83 -14.57
CA THR A 141 -2.34 2.00 -14.11
C THR A 141 -2.55 2.13 -12.60
N VAL A 142 -1.49 2.40 -11.86
CA VAL A 142 -1.48 2.62 -10.41
C VAL A 142 -0.59 3.81 -10.06
N ASP A 143 -0.86 4.44 -8.94
CA ASP A 143 -0.11 5.60 -8.44
C ASP A 143 1.10 5.18 -7.62
N ILE A 144 1.02 4.00 -6.99
CA ILE A 144 2.07 3.40 -6.18
C ILE A 144 2.23 1.94 -6.58
N VAL A 145 3.44 1.55 -6.96
CA VAL A 145 3.77 0.13 -7.21
C VAL A 145 3.98 -0.57 -5.88
N ARG A 146 3.17 -1.58 -5.62
CA ARG A 146 3.34 -2.47 -4.47
C ARG A 146 4.13 -3.70 -4.91
N ALA A 147 5.19 -4.07 -4.18
CA ALA A 147 6.03 -5.20 -4.57
C ALA A 147 6.76 -5.84 -3.38
N SER A 148 7.27 -7.05 -3.59
CA SER A 148 8.09 -7.74 -2.60
C SER A 148 9.22 -8.53 -3.24
N VAL A 149 10.33 -8.66 -2.56
CA VAL A 149 11.53 -9.37 -3.05
C VAL A 149 11.22 -10.83 -3.43
N PRO A 150 10.54 -11.65 -2.59
CA PRO A 150 10.28 -13.04 -2.93
C PRO A 150 9.35 -13.25 -4.12
N TRP A 151 8.40 -12.35 -4.33
CA TRP A 151 7.41 -12.50 -5.41
C TRP A 151 7.84 -11.84 -6.73
N ARG A 152 8.89 -11.01 -6.69
CA ARG A 152 9.36 -10.26 -7.86
C ARG A 152 10.71 -10.74 -8.42
N GLY A 153 11.09 -12.00 -8.14
CA GLY A 153 12.31 -12.56 -8.71
C GLY A 153 13.60 -12.18 -7.97
N GLY A 154 13.51 -11.73 -6.72
CA GLY A 154 14.65 -11.43 -5.88
C GLY A 154 15.06 -9.95 -5.85
N ILE A 155 16.16 -9.67 -5.16
CA ILE A 155 16.67 -8.31 -4.92
C ILE A 155 16.97 -7.59 -6.24
N THR A 156 17.55 -8.27 -7.20
CA THR A 156 17.96 -7.67 -8.49
C THR A 156 16.76 -7.11 -9.24
N ASP A 157 15.69 -7.89 -9.37
CA ASP A 157 14.48 -7.46 -10.07
C ASP A 157 13.71 -6.41 -9.27
N MET A 158 13.71 -6.53 -7.94
CA MET A 158 13.09 -5.52 -7.09
C MET A 158 13.74 -4.13 -7.24
N ILE A 159 15.07 -4.07 -7.28
CA ILE A 159 15.80 -2.81 -7.53
C ILE A 159 15.50 -2.25 -8.93
N LYS A 160 15.39 -3.11 -9.96
CA LYS A 160 15.01 -2.67 -11.32
C LYS A 160 13.60 -2.07 -11.34
N ILE A 161 12.64 -2.72 -10.67
CA ILE A 161 11.26 -2.22 -10.54
C ILE A 161 11.25 -0.86 -9.85
N ALA A 162 11.92 -0.73 -8.72
CA ALA A 162 11.97 0.52 -7.97
C ALA A 162 12.59 1.66 -8.78
N ARG A 163 13.70 1.42 -9.48
CA ARG A 163 14.35 2.43 -10.34
C ARG A 163 13.52 2.78 -11.57
N LEU A 164 12.79 1.83 -12.12
CA LEU A 164 11.87 2.11 -13.22
C LEU A 164 10.72 2.99 -12.73
N ALA A 165 10.10 2.65 -11.59
CA ALA A 165 9.08 3.48 -10.97
C ALA A 165 9.59 4.90 -10.67
N GLU A 166 10.79 5.03 -10.10
CA GLU A 166 11.45 6.31 -9.87
C GLU A 166 11.59 7.15 -11.16
N ALA A 167 11.98 6.52 -12.27
CA ALA A 167 12.13 7.20 -13.56
C ALA A 167 10.80 7.76 -14.12
N PHE A 168 9.67 7.22 -13.72
CA PHE A 168 8.32 7.69 -14.04
C PHE A 168 7.69 8.56 -12.94
N GLY A 169 8.41 8.87 -11.86
CA GLY A 169 7.89 9.64 -10.73
C GLY A 169 6.91 8.86 -9.85
N VAL A 170 6.93 7.54 -9.90
CA VAL A 170 6.03 6.64 -9.17
C VAL A 170 6.74 6.09 -7.92
N ASN A 171 6.05 6.06 -6.79
CA ASN A 171 6.54 5.40 -5.58
C ASN A 171 6.50 3.88 -5.74
N CYS A 172 7.43 3.21 -5.04
CA CYS A 172 7.53 1.76 -5.01
C CYS A 172 7.54 1.28 -3.55
N GLU A 173 6.37 1.04 -3.00
CA GLU A 173 6.20 0.57 -1.64
C GLU A 173 6.51 -0.93 -1.54
N ILE A 174 7.48 -1.27 -0.68
CA ILE A 174 7.91 -2.66 -0.52
C ILE A 174 7.24 -3.27 0.70
N THR A 175 6.45 -4.31 0.45
CA THR A 175 5.74 -5.03 1.52
C THR A 175 6.70 -5.79 2.44
N SER A 176 6.37 -5.89 3.71
CA SER A 176 7.10 -6.72 4.67
C SER A 176 6.36 -8.04 4.88
N VAL A 177 6.82 -9.09 4.22
CA VAL A 177 6.24 -10.44 4.37
C VAL A 177 7.13 -11.33 5.22
N GLY A 178 6.73 -11.55 6.46
CA GLY A 178 7.39 -12.45 7.39
C GLY A 178 8.78 -11.98 7.87
N ALA A 179 9.24 -12.53 9.00
CA ALA A 179 10.40 -12.05 9.73
C ALA A 179 11.71 -11.99 8.90
N MET A 180 12.03 -13.04 8.17
CA MET A 180 13.28 -13.10 7.35
C MET A 180 13.23 -12.13 6.17
N ASN A 181 12.08 -12.01 5.50
CA ASN A 181 11.93 -11.11 4.36
C ASN A 181 11.96 -9.65 4.77
N GLY A 182 11.49 -9.30 5.96
CA GLY A 182 11.57 -7.94 6.50
C GLY A 182 12.99 -7.38 6.53
N PHE A 183 13.99 -8.20 6.90
CA PHE A 183 15.39 -7.77 6.87
C PHE A 183 15.88 -7.51 5.44
N VAL A 184 15.50 -8.35 4.48
CA VAL A 184 15.87 -8.16 3.06
C VAL A 184 15.19 -6.91 2.51
N HIS A 185 13.89 -6.73 2.78
CA HIS A 185 13.13 -5.55 2.35
C HIS A 185 13.73 -4.26 2.92
N ALA A 186 14.10 -4.22 4.20
CA ALA A 186 14.77 -3.08 4.80
C ALA A 186 16.08 -2.70 4.09
N GLN A 187 16.86 -3.70 3.60
CA GLN A 187 18.06 -3.43 2.81
C GLN A 187 17.72 -2.81 1.45
N VAL A 188 16.65 -3.24 0.81
CA VAL A 188 16.20 -2.68 -0.48
C VAL A 188 15.63 -1.28 -0.27
N ILE A 189 14.74 -1.07 0.71
CA ILE A 189 14.16 0.24 1.04
C ILE A 189 15.27 1.25 1.38
N GLY A 190 16.29 0.84 2.15
CA GLY A 190 17.45 1.68 2.46
C GLY A 190 18.28 2.09 1.24
N ALA A 191 18.08 1.45 0.08
CA ALA A 191 18.84 1.69 -1.14
C ALA A 191 18.07 2.45 -2.23
N ILE A 192 16.74 2.59 -2.11
CA ILE A 192 15.90 3.27 -3.09
C ILE A 192 15.40 4.61 -2.56
N ARG A 193 15.02 5.52 -3.46
CA ARG A 193 14.56 6.88 -3.10
C ARG A 193 13.06 6.98 -2.96
N ASN A 194 12.34 6.23 -3.76
CA ASN A 194 10.91 6.31 -3.99
C ASN A 194 10.12 5.25 -3.21
N CYS A 195 10.39 5.14 -1.92
CA CYS A 195 9.65 4.27 -1.00
C CYS A 195 9.42 5.00 0.32
#